data_bc86b523997fb030e4508e1cff5ae4be
#
_entry.id   bc86b523997fb030e4508e1cff5ae4be
#
_cell.length_a   1.000
_cell.length_b   1.000
_cell.length_c   1.000
_cell.angle_alpha   90.00
_cell.angle_beta   90.00
_cell.angle_gamma   90.00
#
_symmetry.space_group_name_H-M   'P 1'
#
loop_
_entity.id
_entity.type
_entity.pdbx_description
1 polymer ?
#
loop_
_entity_poly.entity_id
_entity_poly.type
_entity_poly.pdbx_seq_one_letter_code
_entity_poly.pdbx_strand_id
1 'polypeptide(L)'
;MALQLLGLLFERFLTGSSEHVTIVGATSGDTGSAAIDAVAGRSGVDIFMLHPEGRVSDVQRRQMTTVGAPNVHNIAIHGDFDTAQALVKAMFNDRAFSSRFRLSAVNSINWARLMAQVVYYFYAAVRLGAPERAVAFSVPTGNFGDVFAGYVAA
;
A
#
# COMPACT_ATOMS: atom_id res chain seq x y z
N MET A 1 1.15 -4.51 8.89
CA MET A 1 0.72 -3.54 9.91
C MET A 1 0.51 -2.13 9.35
N ALA A 2 1.47 -1.47 8.67
CA ALA A 2 1.27 -0.10 8.17
C ALA A 2 0.05 0.06 7.23
N LEU A 3 -0.13 -0.85 6.28
CA LEU A 3 -1.31 -0.83 5.40
C LEU A 3 -2.62 -1.16 6.14
N GLN A 4 -2.58 -2.03 7.14
CA GLN A 4 -3.74 -2.31 7.99
C GLN A 4 -4.17 -1.08 8.79
N LEU A 5 -3.21 -0.31 9.33
CA LEU A 5 -3.51 0.97 9.97
C LEU A 5 -4.15 1.94 8.97
N LEU A 6 -3.62 2.02 7.75
CA LEU A 6 -4.20 2.86 6.70
C LEU A 6 -5.63 2.43 6.35
N GLY A 7 -5.90 1.12 6.25
CA GLY A 7 -7.25 0.59 6.05
C GLY A 7 -8.22 0.97 7.17
N LEU A 8 -7.79 0.89 8.43
CA LEU A 8 -8.57 1.34 9.60
C LEU A 8 -8.83 2.85 9.58
N LEU A 9 -7.87 3.66 9.13
CA LEU A 9 -8.05 5.10 8.98
C LEU A 9 -9.08 5.42 7.88
N PHE A 10 -9.02 4.76 6.73
CA PHE A 10 -10.05 4.90 5.70
C PHE A 10 -11.43 4.57 6.26
N GLU A 11 -11.59 3.43 6.91
CA GLU A 11 -12.85 3.04 7.52
C GLU A 11 -13.34 4.09 8.54
N ARG A 12 -12.47 4.55 9.42
CA ARG A 12 -12.81 5.55 10.45
C ARG A 12 -13.26 6.89 9.88
N PHE A 13 -12.59 7.37 8.82
CA PHE A 13 -12.90 8.65 8.21
C PHE A 13 -14.06 8.59 7.22
N LEU A 14 -14.29 7.45 6.58
CA LEU A 14 -15.36 7.26 5.61
C LEU A 14 -16.67 6.78 6.26
N THR A 15 -16.63 6.23 7.47
CA THR A 15 -17.82 5.79 8.20
C THR A 15 -18.75 6.98 8.47
N GLY A 16 -20.01 6.86 8.02
CA GLY A 16 -21.02 7.91 8.15
C GLY A 16 -20.91 9.03 7.10
N SER A 17 -19.94 8.95 6.22
CA SER A 17 -19.80 9.83 5.05
C SER A 17 -20.43 9.17 3.81
N SER A 18 -20.96 9.98 2.89
CA SER A 18 -21.32 9.52 1.53
C SER A 18 -20.10 9.44 0.60
N GLU A 19 -18.92 9.66 1.14
CA GLU A 19 -17.69 9.66 0.37
C GLU A 19 -17.19 8.26 0.10
N HIS A 20 -16.62 8.07 -1.08
CA HIS A 20 -16.04 6.81 -1.54
C HIS A 20 -14.64 7.06 -2.08
N VAL A 21 -13.69 6.22 -1.73
CA VAL A 21 -12.30 6.31 -2.19
C VAL A 21 -11.98 5.12 -3.07
N THR A 22 -11.37 5.38 -4.22
CA THR A 22 -10.89 4.33 -5.13
C THR A 22 -9.38 4.24 -5.04
N ILE A 23 -8.90 3.15 -4.50
CA ILE A 23 -7.45 2.84 -4.45
C ILE A 23 -7.07 2.18 -5.78
N VAL A 24 -6.08 2.75 -6.46
CA VAL A 24 -5.49 2.14 -7.66
C VAL A 24 -4.00 1.96 -7.45
N GLY A 25 -3.50 0.78 -7.74
CA GLY A 25 -2.08 0.47 -7.58
C GLY A 25 -1.56 -0.52 -8.60
N ALA A 26 -0.27 -0.42 -8.91
CA ALA A 26 0.49 -1.44 -9.62
C ALA A 26 1.33 -2.22 -8.61
N THR A 27 1.39 -3.53 -8.79
CA THR A 27 2.14 -4.39 -7.87
C THR A 27 2.92 -5.47 -8.62
N SER A 28 4.07 -5.81 -8.05
CA SER A 28 4.82 -7.03 -8.40
C SER A 28 4.49 -8.21 -7.48
N GLY A 29 3.59 -8.00 -6.48
CA GLY A 29 3.08 -9.07 -5.61
C GLY A 29 2.84 -8.62 -4.16
N ASP A 30 3.88 -8.41 -3.37
CA ASP A 30 3.77 -8.26 -1.90
C ASP A 30 2.98 -7.03 -1.44
N THR A 31 3.23 -5.87 -2.04
CA THR A 31 2.48 -4.65 -1.68
C THR A 31 1.01 -4.77 -2.06
N GLY A 32 0.71 -5.42 -3.20
CA GLY A 32 -0.65 -5.62 -3.67
C GLY A 32 -1.45 -6.52 -2.72
N SER A 33 -0.92 -7.66 -2.35
CA SER A 33 -1.59 -8.59 -1.42
C SER A 33 -1.84 -7.94 -0.05
N ALA A 34 -0.84 -7.21 0.49
CA ALA A 34 -0.97 -6.52 1.76
C ALA A 34 -1.96 -5.34 1.71
N ALA A 35 -2.07 -4.64 0.58
CA ALA A 35 -3.04 -3.57 0.38
C ALA A 35 -4.47 -4.11 0.28
N ILE A 36 -4.64 -5.20 -0.45
CA ILE A 36 -5.92 -5.91 -0.57
C ILE A 36 -6.40 -6.38 0.80
N ASP A 37 -5.54 -7.09 1.56
CA ASP A 37 -5.86 -7.56 2.92
C ASP A 37 -6.28 -6.41 3.85
N ALA A 38 -5.63 -5.25 3.72
CA ALA A 38 -5.91 -4.09 4.55
C ALA A 38 -7.30 -3.47 4.32
N VAL A 39 -7.87 -3.58 3.12
CA VAL A 39 -9.13 -2.92 2.74
C VAL A 39 -10.25 -3.87 2.34
N ALA A 40 -9.98 -5.16 2.21
CA ALA A 40 -10.97 -6.16 1.83
C ALA A 40 -12.20 -6.13 2.77
N GLY A 41 -13.39 -6.00 2.17
CA GLY A 41 -14.66 -5.97 2.89
C GLY A 41 -14.95 -4.69 3.67
N ARG A 42 -14.09 -3.65 3.59
CA ARG A 42 -14.35 -2.36 4.23
C ARG A 42 -15.28 -1.51 3.38
N SER A 43 -16.21 -0.81 4.01
CA SER A 43 -17.14 0.09 3.34
C SER A 43 -16.47 1.41 2.93
N GLY A 44 -16.96 2.02 1.84
CA GLY A 44 -16.50 3.33 1.36
C GLY A 44 -15.16 3.30 0.61
N VAL A 45 -14.59 2.11 0.38
CA VAL A 45 -13.30 1.96 -0.31
C VAL A 45 -13.36 0.81 -1.32
N ASP A 46 -12.96 1.07 -2.56
CA ASP A 46 -12.65 0.05 -3.55
C ASP A 46 -11.16 0.00 -3.84
N ILE A 47 -10.64 -1.18 -4.16
CA ILE A 47 -9.25 -1.35 -4.54
C ILE A 47 -9.11 -2.08 -5.88
N PHE A 48 -8.38 -1.44 -6.79
CA PHE A 48 -8.00 -1.97 -8.10
C PHE A 48 -6.50 -2.21 -8.16
N MET A 49 -6.08 -3.47 -8.18
CA MET A 49 -4.66 -3.84 -8.27
C MET A 49 -4.32 -4.35 -9.66
N LEU A 50 -3.44 -3.63 -10.34
CA LEU A 50 -2.89 -4.01 -11.63
C LEU A 50 -1.60 -4.81 -11.42
N HIS A 51 -1.51 -5.96 -12.06
CA HIS A 51 -0.29 -6.77 -12.03
C HIS A 51 0.01 -7.38 -13.41
N PRO A 52 1.29 -7.58 -13.76
CA PRO A 52 1.65 -8.19 -15.03
C PRO A 52 1.24 -9.67 -15.06
N GLU A 53 0.54 -10.06 -16.12
CA GLU A 53 0.13 -11.44 -16.34
C GLU A 53 1.34 -12.37 -16.46
N GLY A 54 1.33 -13.47 -15.71
CA GLY A 54 2.39 -14.49 -15.73
C GLY A 54 3.73 -14.05 -15.16
N ARG A 55 3.87 -12.82 -14.60
CA ARG A 55 5.12 -12.28 -14.07
C ARG A 55 5.10 -11.99 -12.57
N VAL A 56 4.09 -12.49 -11.89
CA VAL A 56 3.98 -12.51 -10.42
C VAL A 56 4.06 -13.97 -9.99
N SER A 57 4.71 -14.25 -8.88
CA SER A 57 4.80 -15.64 -8.38
C SER A 57 3.39 -16.21 -8.11
N ASP A 58 3.23 -17.51 -8.27
CA ASP A 58 1.94 -18.17 -8.06
C ASP A 58 1.39 -17.94 -6.65
N VAL A 59 2.25 -17.90 -5.65
CA VAL A 59 1.87 -17.64 -4.26
C VAL A 59 1.30 -16.23 -4.12
N GLN A 60 2.02 -15.22 -4.59
CA GLN A 60 1.60 -13.82 -4.53
C GLN A 60 0.32 -13.58 -5.35
N ARG A 61 0.22 -14.18 -6.53
CA ARG A 61 -0.98 -14.12 -7.36
C ARG A 61 -2.19 -14.69 -6.60
N ARG A 62 -2.06 -15.85 -6.00
CA ARG A 62 -3.13 -16.47 -5.20
C ARG A 62 -3.51 -15.61 -4.00
N GLN A 63 -2.55 -15.05 -3.28
CA GLN A 63 -2.82 -14.15 -2.15
C GLN A 63 -3.68 -12.94 -2.56
N MET A 64 -3.54 -12.44 -3.78
CA MET A 64 -4.36 -11.33 -4.28
C MET A 64 -5.72 -11.80 -4.82
N THR A 65 -5.73 -12.86 -5.63
CA THR A 65 -6.90 -13.25 -6.43
C THR A 65 -7.89 -14.17 -5.73
N THR A 66 -7.54 -14.75 -4.60
CA THR A 66 -8.45 -15.60 -3.80
C THR A 66 -9.26 -14.82 -2.77
N VAL A 67 -9.03 -13.52 -2.64
CA VAL A 67 -9.82 -12.66 -1.75
C VAL A 67 -11.18 -12.38 -2.40
N GLY A 68 -12.24 -12.98 -1.86
CA GLY A 68 -13.61 -12.89 -2.38
C GLY A 68 -14.41 -11.68 -1.90
N ALA A 69 -13.75 -10.56 -1.57
CA ALA A 69 -14.44 -9.35 -1.12
C ALA A 69 -14.97 -8.54 -2.33
N PRO A 70 -16.20 -7.99 -2.25
CA PRO A 70 -16.84 -7.32 -3.39
C PRO A 70 -16.15 -6.02 -3.81
N ASN A 71 -15.37 -5.42 -2.93
CA ASN A 71 -14.62 -4.18 -3.15
C ASN A 71 -13.17 -4.41 -3.61
N VAL A 72 -12.79 -5.65 -3.95
CA VAL A 72 -11.43 -6.01 -4.39
C VAL A 72 -11.44 -6.44 -5.85
N HIS A 73 -10.68 -5.73 -6.66
CA HIS A 73 -10.57 -5.94 -8.09
C HIS A 73 -9.11 -6.16 -8.50
N ASN A 74 -8.79 -7.36 -8.99
CA ASN A 74 -7.48 -7.70 -9.51
C ASN A 74 -7.50 -7.68 -11.03
N ILE A 75 -6.59 -6.97 -11.65
CA ILE A 75 -6.51 -6.79 -13.10
C ILE A 75 -5.13 -7.26 -13.57
N ALA A 76 -5.12 -8.41 -14.26
CA ALA A 76 -3.94 -8.86 -14.96
C ALA A 76 -3.80 -8.06 -16.27
N ILE A 77 -2.62 -7.53 -16.54
CA ILE A 77 -2.34 -6.78 -17.76
C ILE A 77 -1.28 -7.48 -18.60
N HIS A 78 -1.40 -7.41 -19.91
CA HIS A 78 -0.34 -7.80 -20.82
C HIS A 78 0.77 -6.74 -20.78
N GLY A 79 1.95 -7.12 -20.30
CA GLY A 79 3.09 -6.22 -20.14
C GLY A 79 3.95 -6.60 -18.94
N ASP A 80 4.64 -5.62 -18.41
CA ASP A 80 5.48 -5.73 -17.22
C ASP A 80 4.99 -4.81 -16.11
N PHE A 81 5.75 -4.77 -15.01
CA PHE A 81 5.43 -3.91 -13.87
C PHE A 81 5.47 -2.41 -14.26
N ASP A 82 6.41 -2.03 -15.13
CA ASP A 82 6.53 -0.63 -15.56
C ASP A 82 5.34 -0.20 -16.40
N THR A 83 4.80 -1.09 -17.22
CA THR A 83 3.55 -0.89 -17.97
C THR A 83 2.37 -0.67 -17.02
N ALA A 84 2.23 -1.52 -15.99
CA ALA A 84 1.19 -1.35 -14.97
C ALA A 84 1.33 -0.02 -14.24
N GLN A 85 2.56 0.34 -13.86
CA GLN A 85 2.86 1.58 -13.17
C GLN A 85 2.60 2.82 -14.04
N ALA A 86 2.90 2.75 -15.34
CA ALA A 86 2.63 3.84 -16.29
C ALA A 86 1.12 4.08 -16.43
N LEU A 87 0.31 3.03 -16.50
CA LEU A 87 -1.15 3.14 -16.50
C LEU A 87 -1.68 3.82 -15.24
N VAL A 88 -1.22 3.39 -14.07
CA VAL A 88 -1.61 4.01 -12.78
C VAL A 88 -1.22 5.49 -12.76
N LYS A 89 0.01 5.83 -13.17
CA LYS A 89 0.46 7.24 -13.26
C LYS A 89 -0.41 8.07 -14.21
N ALA A 90 -0.80 7.51 -15.36
CA ALA A 90 -1.68 8.19 -16.31
C ALA A 90 -3.04 8.49 -15.69
N MET A 91 -3.64 7.55 -14.95
CA MET A 91 -4.90 7.76 -14.23
C MET A 91 -4.79 8.88 -13.18
N PHE A 92 -3.69 8.95 -12.43
CA PHE A 92 -3.47 10.03 -11.45
C PHE A 92 -3.20 11.39 -12.11
N ASN A 93 -2.54 11.41 -13.26
CA ASN A 93 -2.24 12.64 -14.00
C ASN A 93 -3.48 13.23 -14.70
N ASP A 94 -4.48 12.42 -15.03
CA ASP A 94 -5.79 12.89 -15.48
C ASP A 94 -6.57 13.42 -14.28
N ARG A 95 -6.55 14.75 -14.10
CA ARG A 95 -7.22 15.42 -12.98
C ARG A 95 -8.72 15.20 -12.95
N ALA A 96 -9.38 15.15 -14.12
CA ALA A 96 -10.81 14.95 -14.20
C ALA A 96 -11.18 13.54 -13.73
N PHE A 97 -10.44 12.53 -14.21
CA PHE A 97 -10.60 11.14 -13.81
C PHE A 97 -10.27 10.95 -12.32
N SER A 98 -9.11 11.42 -11.90
CA SER A 98 -8.64 11.27 -10.51
C SER A 98 -9.59 11.90 -9.49
N SER A 99 -10.11 13.11 -9.79
CA SER A 99 -11.08 13.78 -8.93
C SER A 99 -12.44 13.09 -8.93
N ARG A 100 -12.92 12.66 -10.11
CA ARG A 100 -14.21 11.99 -10.24
C ARG A 100 -14.30 10.70 -9.42
N PHE A 101 -13.23 9.90 -9.44
CA PHE A 101 -13.16 8.63 -8.73
C PHE A 101 -12.45 8.72 -7.38
N ARG A 102 -12.02 9.91 -6.95
CA ARG A 102 -11.28 10.13 -5.70
C ARG A 102 -10.13 9.15 -5.55
N LEU A 103 -9.25 9.12 -6.55
CA LEU A 103 -8.15 8.18 -6.58
C LEU A 103 -7.20 8.37 -5.39
N SER A 104 -6.85 7.27 -4.77
CA SER A 104 -5.83 7.17 -3.72
C SER A 104 -4.81 6.10 -4.08
N ALA A 105 -3.58 6.28 -3.62
CA ALA A 105 -2.50 5.33 -3.84
C ALA A 105 -2.04 4.71 -2.53
N VAL A 106 -1.67 3.43 -2.58
CA VAL A 106 -1.10 2.68 -1.44
C VAL A 106 0.33 2.22 -1.76
N ASN A 107 1.07 3.04 -2.49
CA ASN A 107 2.45 2.71 -2.87
C ASN A 107 3.40 2.71 -1.65
N SER A 108 4.62 2.20 -1.85
CA SER A 108 5.63 2.06 -0.80
C SER A 108 6.14 3.39 -0.23
N ILE A 109 5.93 4.51 -0.94
CA ILE A 109 6.35 5.86 -0.54
C ILE A 109 5.19 6.74 -0.06
N ASN A 110 4.01 6.18 0.17
CA ASN A 110 2.88 6.90 0.75
C ASN A 110 3.24 7.39 2.16
N TRP A 111 3.07 8.70 2.43
CA TRP A 111 3.49 9.30 3.70
C TRP A 111 2.79 8.68 4.92
N ALA A 112 1.50 8.38 4.84
CA ALA A 112 0.78 7.75 5.93
C ALA A 112 1.33 6.34 6.24
N ARG A 113 1.76 5.61 5.20
CA ARG A 113 2.46 4.33 5.36
C ARG A 113 3.84 4.52 5.99
N LEU A 114 4.59 5.53 5.56
CA LEU A 114 5.91 5.87 6.14
C LEU A 114 5.79 6.23 7.62
N MET A 115 4.84 7.07 8.01
CA MET A 115 4.62 7.43 9.41
C MET A 115 4.39 6.20 10.30
N ALA A 116 3.62 5.23 9.81
CA ALA A 116 3.41 3.98 10.55
C ALA A 116 4.71 3.16 10.67
N GLN A 117 5.59 3.22 9.67
CA GLN A 117 6.89 2.53 9.70
C GLN A 117 7.89 3.21 10.65
N VAL A 118 7.85 4.52 10.84
CA VAL A 118 8.65 5.24 11.85
C VAL A 118 8.45 4.63 13.24
N VAL A 119 7.22 4.26 13.57
CA VAL A 119 6.90 3.63 14.87
C VAL A 119 7.68 2.33 15.09
N TYR A 120 7.95 1.56 14.05
CA TYR A 120 8.70 0.29 14.19
C TYR A 120 10.12 0.53 14.68
N TYR A 121 10.79 1.51 14.09
CA TYR A 121 12.17 1.88 14.46
C TYR A 121 12.23 2.46 15.86
N PHE A 122 11.34 3.41 16.16
CA PHE A 122 11.26 4.03 17.47
C PHE A 122 11.00 2.98 18.57
N TYR A 123 9.98 2.15 18.37
CA TYR A 123 9.64 1.11 19.33
C TYR A 123 10.79 0.11 19.53
N ALA A 124 11.40 -0.36 18.45
CA ALA A 124 12.50 -1.32 18.52
C ALA A 124 13.74 -0.70 19.18
N ALA A 125 14.10 0.53 18.82
CA ALA A 125 15.24 1.23 19.39
C ALA A 125 15.10 1.40 20.92
N VAL A 126 13.94 1.88 21.38
CA VAL A 126 13.67 2.04 22.81
C VAL A 126 13.73 0.68 23.55
N ARG A 127 13.16 -0.36 22.95
CA ARG A 127 13.21 -1.72 23.53
C ARG A 127 14.62 -2.30 23.61
N LEU A 128 15.54 -1.85 22.75
CA LEU A 128 16.94 -2.26 22.72
C LEU A 128 17.85 -1.36 23.56
N GLY A 129 17.29 -0.34 24.22
CA GLY A 129 17.99 0.50 25.18
C GLY A 129 18.46 1.86 24.64
N ALA A 130 17.89 2.36 23.53
CA ALA A 130 18.13 3.73 23.13
C ALA A 130 17.44 4.71 24.12
N PRO A 131 18.00 5.92 24.36
CA PRO A 131 19.21 6.49 23.75
C PRO A 131 20.52 6.08 24.43
N GLU A 132 20.50 5.38 25.57
CA GLU A 132 21.69 5.00 26.34
C GLU A 132 22.58 4.00 25.59
N ARG A 133 22.00 3.29 24.64
CA ARG A 133 22.69 2.32 23.79
C ARG A 133 22.51 2.68 22.31
N ALA A 134 23.61 2.72 21.56
CA ALA A 134 23.55 2.83 20.11
C ALA A 134 22.90 1.58 19.49
N VAL A 135 21.89 1.79 18.64
CA VAL A 135 21.14 0.73 17.93
C VAL A 135 21.36 0.89 16.43
N ALA A 136 21.61 -0.21 15.75
CA ALA A 136 21.72 -0.27 14.30
C ALA A 136 20.67 -1.22 13.72
N PHE A 137 20.13 -0.89 12.55
CA PHE A 137 19.15 -1.69 11.83
C PHE A 137 19.69 -2.15 10.48
N SER A 138 19.54 -3.43 10.18
CA SER A 138 19.78 -3.96 8.83
C SER A 138 18.43 -4.08 8.12
N VAL A 139 18.25 -3.28 7.06
CA VAL A 139 16.95 -3.13 6.39
C VAL A 139 17.05 -3.59 4.93
N PRO A 140 16.57 -4.79 4.59
CA PRO A 140 16.44 -5.20 3.20
C PRO A 140 15.37 -4.35 2.53
N THR A 141 15.71 -3.66 1.44
CA THR A 141 14.79 -2.72 0.80
C THR A 141 15.02 -2.58 -0.69
N GLY A 142 13.94 -2.43 -1.46
CA GLY A 142 13.98 -2.04 -2.88
C GLY A 142 13.65 -0.56 -3.07
N ASN A 143 12.52 -0.10 -2.53
CA ASN A 143 11.98 1.25 -2.74
C ASN A 143 12.42 2.29 -1.69
N PHE A 144 13.31 1.97 -0.80
CA PHE A 144 13.84 2.82 0.26
C PHE A 144 12.81 3.44 1.22
N GLY A 145 11.53 3.12 1.11
CA GLY A 145 10.48 3.66 1.98
C GLY A 145 10.72 3.33 3.45
N ASP A 146 11.02 2.08 3.75
CA ASP A 146 11.28 1.64 5.12
C ASP A 146 12.57 2.23 5.68
N VAL A 147 13.67 2.26 4.90
CA VAL A 147 14.93 2.94 5.29
C VAL A 147 14.70 4.42 5.58
N PHE A 148 13.88 5.09 4.74
CA PHE A 148 13.57 6.50 4.96
C PHE A 148 12.77 6.71 6.25
N ALA A 149 11.86 5.79 6.59
CA ALA A 149 11.16 5.81 7.87
C ALA A 149 12.13 5.66 9.05
N GLY A 150 13.16 4.81 8.92
CA GLY A 150 14.25 4.71 9.89
C GLY A 150 15.05 6.00 10.06
N TYR A 151 15.35 6.66 8.95
CA TYR A 151 16.01 7.98 8.96
C TYR A 151 15.15 9.06 9.66
N VAL A 152 13.85 9.05 9.45
CA VAL A 152 12.92 9.98 10.11
C VAL A 152 12.78 9.68 11.61
N ALA A 153 12.97 8.42 12.02
CA ALA A 153 12.89 7.99 13.42
C ALA A 153 14.12 8.34 14.24
N ALA A 154 15.27 8.58 13.59
CA ALA A 154 16.55 8.87 14.23
C ALA A 154 16.67 10.34 14.64
#